data_f49c2c808147fc996600c7bc07307d16
#
_entry.id   f49c2c808147fc996600c7bc07307d16
#
_cell.length_a   1.000
_cell.length_b   1.000
_cell.length_c   1.000
_cell.angle_alpha   90.00
_cell.angle_beta   90.00
_cell.angle_gamma   90.00
#
_symmetry.space_group_name_H-M   'P 1'
#
loop_
_entity.id
_entity.type
_entity.pdbx_description
1 polymer ?
#
loop_
_entity_poly.entity_id
_entity_poly.type
_entity_poly.pdbx_seq_one_letter_code
_entity_poly.pdbx_strand_id
1 'polypeptide(L)'
;MTDLTSQAQARTRRHVAGKQLKFIIGGAIIAVAVVYLIFTVTQSTAAYFLTVEELHAKGDAIYGRNLRVSGQVVDDSIDYNSRDLVLRFQVMGESGQQLPVTFNGPKPDQLRPHVEAILEGTFDGNEFTAQTILIKCPSRYEEQGITEEKVEAIQ
;
A
#
# COMPACT_ATOMS: atom_id res chain seq x y z
N MET A 1 69.14 13.53 -28.35
CA MET A 1 68.82 13.34 -26.91
C MET A 1 67.35 13.68 -26.58
N THR A 2 66.41 13.41 -27.47
CA THR A 2 64.98 13.83 -27.33
C THR A 2 63.96 12.68 -27.24
N ASP A 3 64.44 11.40 -27.26
CA ASP A 3 63.50 10.27 -27.34
C ASP A 3 63.20 9.59 -25.97
N LEU A 4 63.97 9.81 -24.94
CA LEU A 4 63.82 9.13 -23.63
C LEU A 4 62.72 9.77 -22.75
N THR A 5 62.42 11.05 -22.95
CA THR A 5 61.39 11.76 -22.15
C THR A 5 59.97 11.45 -22.61
N SER A 6 59.76 11.10 -23.87
CA SER A 6 58.45 10.78 -24.41
C SER A 6 57.91 9.43 -23.94
N GLN A 7 58.79 8.45 -23.74
CA GLN A 7 58.36 7.11 -23.32
C GLN A 7 57.99 7.02 -21.83
N ALA A 8 58.59 7.86 -20.98
CA ALA A 8 58.30 7.89 -19.53
C ALA A 8 56.89 8.46 -19.26
N GLN A 9 56.42 9.45 -20.01
CA GLN A 9 55.11 10.05 -19.87
C GLN A 9 53.96 9.12 -20.31
N ALA A 10 54.16 8.29 -21.30
CA ALA A 10 53.15 7.35 -21.81
C ALA A 10 52.89 6.20 -20.81
N ARG A 11 53.94 5.79 -20.07
CA ARG A 11 53.83 4.68 -19.10
C ARG A 11 53.10 5.08 -17.82
N THR A 12 53.24 6.32 -17.38
CA THR A 12 52.58 6.84 -16.17
C THR A 12 51.07 7.01 -16.38
N ARG A 13 50.64 7.44 -17.59
CA ARG A 13 49.21 7.59 -17.92
C ARG A 13 48.45 6.25 -17.95
N ARG A 14 49.07 5.15 -18.37
CA ARG A 14 48.39 3.84 -18.42
C ARG A 14 48.13 3.24 -17.03
N HIS A 15 48.99 3.48 -16.05
CA HIS A 15 48.82 2.97 -14.69
C HIS A 15 47.72 3.71 -13.91
N VAL A 16 47.56 5.00 -14.15
CA VAL A 16 46.52 5.80 -13.51
C VAL A 16 45.14 5.45 -14.08
N ALA A 17 45.04 5.25 -15.40
CA ALA A 17 43.77 4.85 -16.07
C ALA A 17 43.26 3.49 -15.59
N GLY A 18 44.15 2.51 -15.31
CA GLY A 18 43.72 1.19 -14.85
C GLY A 18 43.20 1.17 -13.41
N LYS A 19 43.65 2.08 -12.53
CA LYS A 19 43.12 2.22 -11.18
C LYS A 19 41.76 2.92 -11.19
N GLN A 20 41.62 3.99 -11.93
CA GLN A 20 40.36 4.73 -12.07
C GLN A 20 39.26 3.86 -12.69
N LEU A 21 39.62 3.02 -13.69
CA LEU A 21 38.67 2.12 -14.34
C LEU A 21 38.07 1.11 -13.34
N LYS A 22 38.85 0.58 -12.40
CA LYS A 22 38.33 -0.34 -11.35
C LYS A 22 37.35 0.34 -10.43
N PHE A 23 37.60 1.59 -10.06
CA PHE A 23 36.63 2.36 -9.23
C PHE A 23 35.38 2.73 -9.99
N ILE A 24 35.49 3.04 -11.28
CA ILE A 24 34.31 3.32 -12.14
C ILE A 24 33.47 2.07 -12.31
N ILE A 25 34.08 0.91 -12.55
CA ILE A 25 33.35 -0.37 -12.65
C ILE A 25 32.70 -0.74 -11.31
N GLY A 26 33.42 -0.60 -10.19
CA GLY A 26 32.87 -0.85 -8.86
C GLY A 26 31.70 0.08 -8.54
N GLY A 27 31.82 1.37 -8.84
CA GLY A 27 30.74 2.35 -8.69
C GLY A 27 29.52 2.04 -9.57
N ALA A 28 29.75 1.62 -10.82
CA ALA A 28 28.68 1.23 -11.71
C ALA A 28 27.91 0.00 -11.20
N ILE A 29 28.60 -1.01 -10.68
CA ILE A 29 27.98 -2.21 -10.10
C ILE A 29 27.11 -1.83 -8.89
N ILE A 30 27.62 -0.97 -8.01
CA ILE A 30 26.85 -0.50 -6.84
C ILE A 30 25.62 0.30 -7.29
N ALA A 31 25.77 1.18 -8.27
CA ALA A 31 24.66 1.97 -8.80
C ALA A 31 23.55 1.07 -9.39
N VAL A 32 23.92 0.06 -10.17
CA VAL A 32 22.98 -0.93 -10.73
C VAL A 32 22.29 -1.72 -9.61
N ALA A 33 23.02 -2.15 -8.58
CA ALA A 33 22.45 -2.87 -7.45
C ALA A 33 21.44 -2.00 -6.67
N VAL A 34 21.75 -0.72 -6.45
CA VAL A 34 20.83 0.23 -5.78
C VAL A 34 19.58 0.45 -6.60
N VAL A 35 19.71 0.68 -7.92
CA VAL A 35 18.54 0.83 -8.81
C VAL A 35 17.69 -0.43 -8.82
N TYR A 36 18.31 -1.60 -8.86
CA TYR A 36 17.61 -2.88 -8.79
C TYR A 36 16.84 -3.05 -7.47
N LEU A 37 17.45 -2.71 -6.33
CA LEU A 37 16.78 -2.75 -5.03
C LEU A 37 15.61 -1.77 -4.95
N ILE A 38 15.78 -0.55 -5.44
CA ILE A 38 14.69 0.45 -5.47
C ILE A 38 13.53 -0.10 -6.33
N PHE A 39 13.84 -0.66 -7.49
CA PHE A 39 12.82 -1.20 -8.39
C PHE A 39 12.05 -2.36 -7.76
N THR A 40 12.73 -3.31 -7.11
CA THR A 40 12.08 -4.45 -6.45
C THR A 40 11.23 -4.03 -5.24
N VAL A 41 11.70 -3.08 -4.42
CA VAL A 41 10.94 -2.56 -3.28
C VAL A 41 9.69 -1.81 -3.73
N THR A 42 9.78 -1.01 -4.78
CA THR A 42 8.64 -0.21 -5.27
C THR A 42 7.51 -1.08 -5.81
N GLN A 43 7.80 -2.25 -6.37
CA GLN A 43 6.76 -3.15 -6.87
C GLN A 43 5.98 -3.88 -5.76
N SER A 44 6.59 -4.10 -4.60
CA SER A 44 5.94 -4.85 -3.50
C SER A 44 5.10 -3.98 -2.57
N THR A 45 5.22 -2.66 -2.60
CA THR A 45 4.62 -1.77 -1.59
C THR A 45 3.41 -0.97 -2.08
N ALA A 46 3.08 -1.01 -3.36
CA ALA A 46 1.88 -0.36 -3.88
C ALA A 46 0.64 -1.24 -3.63
N ALA A 47 0.19 -1.33 -2.38
CA ALA A 47 -1.18 -1.75 -2.12
C ALA A 47 -2.09 -0.70 -2.78
N TYR A 48 -2.72 -1.08 -3.87
CA TYR A 48 -3.66 -0.23 -4.60
C TYR A 48 -4.84 0.06 -3.68
N PHE A 49 -5.02 1.33 -3.36
CA PHE A 49 -6.18 1.81 -2.61
C PHE A 49 -7.36 1.87 -3.58
N LEU A 50 -8.39 1.09 -3.30
CA LEU A 50 -9.59 0.98 -4.13
C LEU A 50 -10.83 1.17 -3.28
N THR A 51 -11.86 1.75 -3.85
CA THR A 51 -13.22 1.65 -3.29
C THR A 51 -13.86 0.32 -3.71
N VAL A 52 -14.97 -0.05 -3.08
CA VAL A 52 -15.72 -1.27 -3.45
C VAL A 52 -16.16 -1.22 -4.92
N GLU A 53 -16.54 -0.05 -5.41
CA GLU A 53 -16.93 0.19 -6.80
C GLU A 53 -15.78 -0.02 -7.78
N GLU A 54 -14.62 0.53 -7.47
CA GLU A 54 -13.44 0.39 -8.31
C GLU A 54 -12.94 -1.05 -8.37
N LEU A 55 -13.10 -1.79 -7.25
CA LEU A 55 -12.79 -3.21 -7.18
C LEU A 55 -13.62 -4.00 -8.22
N HIS A 56 -14.92 -3.79 -8.23
CA HIS A 56 -15.80 -4.47 -9.18
C HIS A 56 -15.58 -4.00 -10.62
N ALA A 57 -15.29 -2.71 -10.83
CA ALA A 57 -15.05 -2.16 -12.16
C ALA A 57 -13.77 -2.68 -12.82
N LYS A 58 -12.74 -3.02 -12.03
CA LYS A 58 -11.46 -3.53 -12.55
C LYS A 58 -11.48 -5.02 -12.88
N GLY A 59 -12.43 -5.79 -12.33
CA GLY A 59 -12.63 -7.20 -12.64
C GLY A 59 -11.37 -8.05 -12.55
N ASP A 60 -11.16 -8.94 -13.51
CA ASP A 60 -10.10 -9.96 -13.52
C ASP A 60 -8.67 -9.42 -13.40
N ALA A 61 -8.45 -8.16 -13.75
CA ALA A 61 -7.10 -7.53 -13.75
C ALA A 61 -6.46 -7.44 -12.35
N ILE A 62 -7.27 -7.57 -11.29
CA ILE A 62 -6.82 -7.40 -9.91
C ILE A 62 -6.94 -8.66 -9.06
N TYR A 63 -7.47 -9.76 -9.61
CA TYR A 63 -7.61 -11.01 -8.86
C TYR A 63 -6.28 -11.53 -8.34
N GLY A 64 -6.27 -11.98 -7.08
CA GLY A 64 -5.09 -12.51 -6.40
C GLY A 64 -4.00 -11.50 -6.06
N ARG A 65 -4.21 -10.21 -6.38
CA ARG A 65 -3.27 -9.14 -6.01
C ARG A 65 -3.57 -8.63 -4.61
N ASN A 66 -2.52 -8.17 -3.93
CA ASN A 66 -2.67 -7.53 -2.62
C ASN A 66 -3.28 -6.13 -2.82
N LEU A 67 -4.47 -5.95 -2.29
CA LEU A 67 -5.29 -4.75 -2.45
C LEU A 67 -5.64 -4.18 -1.08
N ARG A 68 -5.91 -2.88 -1.07
CA ARG A 68 -6.47 -2.18 0.08
C ARG A 68 -7.83 -1.62 -0.34
N VAL A 69 -8.89 -2.06 0.33
CA VAL A 69 -10.27 -1.67 0.01
C VAL A 69 -10.90 -0.97 1.20
N SER A 70 -11.55 0.16 0.99
CA SER A 70 -12.35 0.84 2.01
C SER A 70 -13.84 0.67 1.75
N GLY A 71 -14.60 0.51 2.83
CA GLY A 71 -16.05 0.43 2.79
C GLY A 71 -16.66 0.51 4.19
N GLN A 72 -17.95 0.76 4.25
CA GLN A 72 -18.70 0.82 5.49
C GLN A 72 -19.25 -0.57 5.85
N VAL A 73 -19.09 -0.98 7.10
CA VAL A 73 -19.60 -2.28 7.58
C VAL A 73 -21.12 -2.28 7.57
N VAL A 74 -21.70 -3.28 6.90
CA VAL A 74 -23.16 -3.46 6.77
C VAL A 74 -23.74 -3.99 8.08
N ASP A 75 -24.94 -3.49 8.45
CA ASP A 75 -25.70 -3.99 9.60
C ASP A 75 -26.00 -5.48 9.46
N ASP A 76 -26.04 -6.17 10.61
CA ASP A 76 -26.41 -7.57 10.73
C ASP A 76 -25.59 -8.56 9.85
N SER A 77 -24.51 -8.07 9.21
CA SER A 77 -23.66 -8.89 8.37
C SER A 77 -22.53 -9.58 9.12
N ILE A 78 -22.27 -9.20 10.39
CA ILE A 78 -21.12 -9.67 11.17
C ILE A 78 -21.42 -11.05 11.75
N ASP A 79 -20.75 -12.06 11.21
CA ASP A 79 -20.75 -13.43 11.72
C ASP A 79 -19.35 -13.83 12.20
N TYR A 80 -19.24 -14.19 13.48
CA TYR A 80 -17.94 -14.55 14.09
C TYR A 80 -17.98 -15.93 14.70
N ASN A 81 -17.22 -16.85 14.13
CA ASN A 81 -16.98 -18.17 14.72
C ASN A 81 -15.71 -18.12 15.60
N SER A 82 -15.92 -18.06 16.90
CA SER A 82 -14.83 -17.99 17.88
C SER A 82 -14.01 -19.27 18.01
N ARG A 83 -14.53 -20.43 17.57
CA ARG A 83 -13.80 -21.73 17.62
C ARG A 83 -12.76 -21.82 16.53
N ASP A 84 -13.15 -21.38 15.32
CA ASP A 84 -12.30 -21.44 14.13
C ASP A 84 -11.56 -20.12 13.88
N LEU A 85 -11.85 -19.09 14.68
CA LEU A 85 -11.33 -17.72 14.53
C LEU A 85 -11.62 -17.17 13.13
N VAL A 86 -12.79 -17.44 12.58
CA VAL A 86 -13.22 -16.94 11.28
C VAL A 86 -14.27 -15.88 11.48
N LEU A 87 -14.00 -14.70 10.94
CA LEU A 87 -14.90 -13.56 10.93
C LEU A 87 -15.38 -13.34 9.50
N ARG A 88 -16.70 -13.33 9.28
CA ARG A 88 -17.35 -12.98 8.01
C ARG A 88 -18.20 -11.74 8.22
N PHE A 89 -18.17 -10.84 7.28
CA PHE A 89 -19.00 -9.64 7.28
C PHE A 89 -19.06 -9.05 5.86
N GLN A 90 -19.87 -8.03 5.69
CA GLN A 90 -19.96 -7.34 4.41
C GLN A 90 -19.58 -5.87 4.59
N VAL A 91 -18.91 -5.33 3.60
CA VAL A 91 -18.68 -3.89 3.50
C VAL A 91 -19.40 -3.34 2.28
N MET A 92 -19.90 -2.13 2.42
CA MET A 92 -20.66 -1.43 1.39
C MET A 92 -19.87 -0.20 0.94
N GLY A 93 -19.78 0.01 -0.35
CA GLY A 93 -19.25 1.22 -0.93
C GLY A 93 -20.26 2.36 -0.99
N GLU A 94 -19.85 3.51 -1.49
CA GLU A 94 -20.71 4.70 -1.59
C GLU A 94 -21.92 4.51 -2.52
N SER A 95 -21.78 3.69 -3.55
CA SER A 95 -22.86 3.34 -4.48
C SER A 95 -23.85 2.31 -3.95
N GLY A 96 -23.62 1.77 -2.74
CA GLY A 96 -24.45 0.70 -2.16
C GLY A 96 -24.04 -0.71 -2.60
N GLN A 97 -22.97 -0.87 -3.37
CA GLN A 97 -22.44 -2.18 -3.71
C GLN A 97 -21.83 -2.84 -2.47
N GLN A 98 -22.16 -4.11 -2.26
CA GLN A 98 -21.71 -4.89 -1.13
C GLN A 98 -20.58 -5.82 -1.55
N LEU A 99 -19.59 -5.96 -0.67
CA LEU A 99 -18.46 -6.85 -0.83
C LEU A 99 -18.40 -7.80 0.36
N PRO A 100 -18.59 -9.12 0.15
CA PRO A 100 -18.38 -10.12 1.20
C PRO A 100 -16.90 -10.20 1.57
N VAL A 101 -16.63 -10.28 2.87
CA VAL A 101 -15.29 -10.31 3.44
C VAL A 101 -15.14 -11.47 4.40
N THR A 102 -14.10 -12.26 4.23
CA THR A 102 -13.65 -13.26 5.20
C THR A 102 -12.29 -12.88 5.78
N PHE A 103 -12.19 -12.93 7.09
CA PHE A 103 -10.96 -12.67 7.83
C PHE A 103 -10.68 -13.82 8.80
N ASN A 104 -9.45 -14.36 8.74
CA ASN A 104 -8.99 -15.42 9.63
C ASN A 104 -8.21 -14.81 10.79
N GLY A 105 -8.90 -14.58 11.91
CA GLY A 105 -8.31 -13.98 13.10
C GLY A 105 -9.34 -13.57 14.13
N PRO A 106 -8.90 -13.04 15.27
CA PRO A 106 -9.80 -12.54 16.29
C PRO A 106 -10.59 -11.33 15.78
N LYS A 107 -11.88 -11.28 16.14
CA LYS A 107 -12.73 -10.14 15.82
C LYS A 107 -12.20 -8.88 16.51
N PRO A 108 -11.92 -7.79 15.78
CA PRO A 108 -11.58 -6.51 16.39
C PRO A 108 -12.74 -5.96 17.23
N ASP A 109 -12.46 -5.47 18.43
CA ASP A 109 -13.50 -4.95 19.35
C ASP A 109 -14.24 -3.73 18.79
N GLN A 110 -13.58 -2.99 17.90
CA GLN A 110 -14.13 -1.78 17.29
C GLN A 110 -14.95 -2.08 16.03
N LEU A 111 -14.99 -3.34 15.56
CA LEU A 111 -15.78 -3.72 14.40
C LEU A 111 -17.27 -3.73 14.78
N ARG A 112 -17.97 -2.71 14.33
CA ARG A 112 -19.41 -2.47 14.57
C ARG A 112 -20.08 -2.09 13.25
N PRO A 113 -21.41 -2.18 13.17
CA PRO A 113 -22.17 -1.61 12.07
C PRO A 113 -21.85 -0.14 11.84
N HIS A 114 -21.91 0.28 10.57
CA HIS A 114 -21.69 1.65 10.10
C HIS A 114 -20.27 2.25 10.31
N VAL A 115 -19.32 1.49 10.83
CA VAL A 115 -17.93 1.98 10.87
C VAL A 115 -17.27 1.81 9.49
N GLU A 116 -16.40 2.75 9.14
CA GLU A 116 -15.57 2.61 7.94
C GLU A 116 -14.40 1.68 8.26
N ALA A 117 -14.30 0.60 7.50
CA ALA A 117 -13.21 -0.37 7.60
C ALA A 117 -12.32 -0.28 6.36
N ILE A 118 -11.02 -0.33 6.58
CA ILE A 118 -10.01 -0.48 5.53
C ILE A 118 -9.48 -1.90 5.62
N LEU A 119 -9.62 -2.64 4.54
CA LEU A 119 -9.28 -4.06 4.43
C LEU A 119 -8.04 -4.20 3.56
N GLU A 120 -7.05 -4.95 4.02
CA GLU A 120 -5.90 -5.35 3.21
C GLU A 120 -5.97 -6.85 2.96
N GLY A 121 -5.88 -7.27 1.71
CA GLY A 121 -6.00 -8.67 1.35
C GLY A 121 -6.12 -8.89 -0.16
N THR A 122 -6.72 -10.00 -0.55
CA THR A 122 -6.88 -10.42 -1.94
C THR A 122 -8.34 -10.61 -2.31
N PHE A 123 -8.69 -10.29 -3.54
CA PHE A 123 -10.02 -10.47 -4.11
C PHE A 123 -10.00 -11.60 -5.15
N ASP A 124 -10.97 -12.50 -5.10
CA ASP A 124 -11.09 -13.64 -6.03
C ASP A 124 -12.19 -13.47 -7.09
N GLY A 125 -12.89 -12.34 -7.07
CA GLY A 125 -14.02 -12.05 -7.94
C GLY A 125 -15.37 -12.10 -7.24
N ASN A 126 -15.49 -12.83 -6.13
CA ASN A 126 -16.73 -12.96 -5.36
C ASN A 126 -16.56 -12.51 -3.91
N GLU A 127 -15.45 -12.86 -3.27
CA GLU A 127 -15.19 -12.63 -1.87
C GLU A 127 -13.81 -11.96 -1.68
N PHE A 128 -13.70 -11.12 -0.69
CA PHE A 128 -12.44 -10.50 -0.30
C PHE A 128 -11.87 -11.23 0.92
N THR A 129 -10.72 -11.88 0.74
CA THR A 129 -9.99 -12.50 1.85
C THR A 129 -9.07 -11.48 2.49
N ALA A 130 -9.49 -10.93 3.64
CA ALA A 130 -8.73 -9.95 4.38
C ALA A 130 -7.59 -10.61 5.19
N GLN A 131 -6.43 -9.99 5.18
CA GLN A 131 -5.28 -10.30 6.03
C GLN A 131 -5.16 -9.32 7.19
N THR A 132 -5.59 -8.07 6.97
CA THR A 132 -5.59 -6.99 7.97
C THR A 132 -6.89 -6.22 7.88
N ILE A 133 -7.42 -5.85 9.04
CA ILE A 133 -8.58 -4.96 9.17
C ILE A 133 -8.16 -3.75 9.99
N LEU A 134 -8.28 -2.56 9.40
CA LEU A 134 -8.07 -1.28 10.04
C LEU A 134 -9.41 -0.55 10.14
N ILE A 135 -9.78 -0.11 11.32
CA ILE A 135 -11.06 0.57 11.54
C ILE A 135 -10.77 2.06 11.72
N LYS A 136 -11.40 2.89 10.89
CA LYS A 136 -11.40 4.33 11.09
C LYS A 136 -12.35 4.66 12.24
N CYS A 137 -11.80 5.14 13.36
CA CYS A 137 -12.62 5.78 14.37
C CYS A 137 -13.06 7.15 13.83
N PRO A 138 -14.37 7.45 13.73
CA PRO A 138 -14.81 8.79 13.41
C PRO A 138 -14.24 9.75 14.45
N SER A 139 -13.51 10.75 13.99
CA SER A 139 -13.01 11.80 14.87
C SER A 139 -14.24 12.53 15.43
N ARG A 140 -14.38 12.59 16.75
CA ARG A 140 -15.52 13.17 17.50
C ARG A 140 -15.83 14.63 17.15
N TYR A 141 -15.03 15.21 16.26
CA TYR A 141 -15.15 16.60 15.81
C TYR A 141 -16.05 16.79 14.57
N GLU A 142 -16.40 15.73 13.85
CA GLU A 142 -17.26 15.83 12.66
C GLU A 142 -18.76 15.71 12.97
N GLU A 143 -19.14 15.12 14.13
CA GLU A 143 -20.53 15.00 14.53
C GLU A 143 -21.09 16.27 15.22
N GLN A 144 -20.23 17.19 15.62
CA GLN A 144 -20.66 18.52 16.07
C GLN A 144 -20.46 19.51 14.92
N GLY A 145 -21.32 19.41 13.91
CA GLY A 145 -21.59 20.53 13.03
C GLY A 145 -21.96 21.73 13.90
N ILE A 146 -20.96 22.50 14.31
CA ILE A 146 -21.16 23.85 14.81
C ILE A 146 -21.64 24.62 13.60
N THR A 147 -22.95 24.64 13.42
CA THR A 147 -23.60 25.60 12.55
C THR A 147 -23.17 26.96 13.08
N GLU A 148 -22.39 27.70 12.31
CA GLU A 148 -21.99 29.11 12.57
C GLU A 148 -23.19 30.06 12.80
N GLU A 149 -24.41 29.56 12.65
CA GLU A 149 -25.66 30.28 12.82
C GLU A 149 -26.01 30.64 14.28
N LYS A 150 -25.26 30.14 15.26
CA LYS A 150 -25.60 30.39 16.68
C LYS A 150 -24.74 31.49 17.37
N VAL A 151 -23.84 32.11 16.66
CA VAL A 151 -22.98 33.18 17.22
C VAL A 151 -23.61 34.57 17.04
N GLU A 152 -24.56 34.75 16.12
CA GLU A 152 -25.21 36.04 15.89
C GLU A 152 -26.41 36.38 16.80
N ALA A 153 -26.83 35.45 17.66
CA ALA A 153 -27.99 35.66 18.52
C ALA A 153 -27.66 36.19 19.94
N ILE A 154 -26.41 36.62 20.20
CA ILE A 154 -26.00 37.16 21.51
C ILE A 154 -25.25 38.50 21.30
N GLN A 155 -25.85 39.41 20.55
CA GLN A 155 -25.53 40.85 20.60
C GLN A 155 -26.80 41.67 20.76
#